data_dff7ee1826187f81276c3c2b9bd186e0
#
_entry.id   dff7ee1826187f81276c3c2b9bd186e0
#
_cell.length_a   1.000
_cell.length_b   1.000
_cell.length_c   1.000
_cell.angle_alpha   90.00
_cell.angle_beta   90.00
_cell.angle_gamma   90.00
#
_symmetry.space_group_name_H-M   'P 1'
#
loop_
_entity.id
_entity.type
_entity.pdbx_description
1 polymer ?
#
loop_
_entity_poly.entity_id
_entity_poly.type
_entity_poly.pdbx_seq_one_letter_code
_entity_poly.pdbx_strand_id
1 'polypeptide(L)'
;MTDQARTAAEPAAAPRVDPQQRRTVLVLVLAQVLSGAGLAAGITVGALLAADMLATTAYAGLPAALFTAGSAAAALVVGRLSQRWGRRAGLTSGYLTGAVGAAGVVVAAVLDDVVLLFVAFAVYGAGTATNLQARYAGADLASPRHRGRAVSTVLVATTVGAVAGPNLVGVMGDLAAGWGIPPLAGPFLLGGAAYAAAGVVLWVLLRPDPLLLARERAEQAALAPTAPASAAQTTATATLAPPPPVVEPTDRQVRRTVLLAGTIMVLTQGVMVAIMTMTPIHMEHHGHAVATAGFVIAVHVGMMYLPSPLSGWLTDRFGPVRVAVAAAATLLAAGLVSALVPPSSVVGLAVGLGLLGLGWSLGLVSGTALLTTSVPLEVRARTQGSVDLAVALAGAAGGLGSGFVVASSSYAALALGGGVLALLVLPVIAFAGRAPRRTSPAGTV
;
A
#
# COMPACT_ATOMS: atom_id res chain seq x y z
N MET A 1 -42.71 -16.34 49.60
CA MET A 1 -42.33 -16.99 48.33
C MET A 1 -42.54 -15.95 47.26
N THR A 2 -41.52 -15.17 46.97
CA THR A 2 -41.53 -14.14 45.92
C THR A 2 -40.46 -14.49 44.92
N ASP A 3 -40.93 -14.94 43.77
CA ASP A 3 -40.12 -15.30 42.59
C ASP A 3 -39.64 -14.02 41.92
N GLN A 4 -38.36 -13.67 42.13
CA GLN A 4 -37.70 -12.61 41.39
C GLN A 4 -37.16 -13.20 40.10
N ALA A 5 -37.95 -13.07 39.03
CA ALA A 5 -37.52 -13.35 37.67
C ALA A 5 -36.26 -12.54 37.35
N ARG A 6 -35.11 -13.20 37.27
CA ARG A 6 -33.87 -12.69 36.68
C ARG A 6 -34.12 -12.45 35.21
N THR A 7 -34.40 -11.21 34.83
CA THR A 7 -34.29 -10.75 33.46
C THR A 7 -32.82 -10.86 33.06
N ALA A 8 -32.46 -11.93 32.35
CA ALA A 8 -31.15 -12.06 31.69
C ALA A 8 -31.03 -10.92 30.71
N ALA A 9 -30.05 -10.04 30.93
CA ALA A 9 -29.68 -9.02 29.96
C ALA A 9 -29.28 -9.73 28.67
N GLU A 10 -30.01 -9.48 27.60
CA GLU A 10 -29.66 -9.95 26.25
C GLU A 10 -28.25 -9.53 25.91
N PRO A 11 -27.37 -10.45 25.46
CA PRO A 11 -26.00 -10.05 25.09
C PRO A 11 -26.07 -9.05 23.95
N ALA A 12 -25.47 -7.89 24.14
CA ALA A 12 -25.39 -6.83 23.13
C ALA A 12 -24.93 -7.43 21.79
N ALA A 13 -25.81 -7.38 20.78
CA ALA A 13 -25.53 -7.95 19.47
C ALA A 13 -24.20 -7.42 18.95
N ALA A 14 -23.30 -8.32 18.55
CA ALA A 14 -22.01 -7.97 17.97
C ALA A 14 -22.23 -6.94 16.84
N PRO A 15 -21.42 -5.86 16.78
CA PRO A 15 -21.61 -4.81 15.79
C PRO A 15 -21.56 -5.42 14.39
N ARG A 16 -22.70 -5.45 13.70
CA ARG A 16 -22.82 -5.96 12.33
C ARG A 16 -21.98 -5.06 11.42
N VAL A 17 -21.11 -5.68 10.62
CA VAL A 17 -20.36 -4.95 9.58
C VAL A 17 -21.37 -4.32 8.62
N ASP A 18 -21.22 -3.02 8.36
CA ASP A 18 -22.06 -2.29 7.41
C ASP A 18 -22.11 -3.04 6.06
N PRO A 19 -23.30 -3.38 5.54
CA PRO A 19 -23.44 -4.05 4.25
C PRO A 19 -22.74 -3.32 3.08
N GLN A 20 -22.72 -1.98 3.11
CA GLN A 20 -22.05 -1.17 2.10
C GLN A 20 -20.52 -1.32 2.20
N GLN A 21 -19.97 -1.35 3.41
CA GLN A 21 -18.55 -1.62 3.63
C GLN A 21 -18.16 -3.00 3.11
N ARG A 22 -18.96 -4.04 3.40
CA ARG A 22 -18.72 -5.41 2.91
C ARG A 22 -18.72 -5.47 1.39
N ARG A 23 -19.71 -4.85 0.74
CA ARG A 23 -19.80 -4.78 -0.72
C ARG A 23 -18.59 -4.03 -1.33
N THR A 24 -18.23 -2.88 -0.77
CA THR A 24 -17.06 -2.10 -1.21
C THR A 24 -15.79 -2.95 -1.17
N VAL A 25 -15.52 -3.63 -0.05
CA VAL A 25 -14.33 -4.48 0.10
C VAL A 25 -14.35 -5.63 -0.91
N LEU A 26 -15.49 -6.30 -1.14
CA LEU A 26 -15.59 -7.38 -2.12
C LEU A 26 -15.29 -6.92 -3.56
N VAL A 27 -15.81 -5.77 -3.96
CA VAL A 27 -15.54 -5.19 -5.29
C VAL A 27 -14.06 -4.82 -5.43
N LEU A 28 -13.47 -4.24 -4.39
CA LEU A 28 -12.03 -3.91 -4.38
C LEU A 28 -11.17 -5.17 -4.41
N VAL A 29 -11.51 -6.22 -3.67
CA VAL A 29 -10.83 -7.52 -3.70
C VAL A 29 -10.84 -8.10 -5.11
N LEU A 30 -11.99 -8.10 -5.79
CA LEU A 30 -12.09 -8.57 -7.17
C LEU A 30 -11.18 -7.76 -8.11
N ALA A 31 -11.21 -6.42 -8.01
CA ALA A 31 -10.35 -5.56 -8.81
C ALA A 31 -8.85 -5.80 -8.51
N GLN A 32 -8.48 -6.05 -7.25
CA GLN A 32 -7.09 -6.33 -6.85
C GLN A 32 -6.58 -7.69 -7.33
N VAL A 33 -7.42 -8.72 -7.30
CA VAL A 33 -7.08 -10.03 -7.90
C VAL A 33 -6.76 -9.89 -9.38
N LEU A 34 -7.62 -9.15 -10.11
CA LEU A 34 -7.41 -8.90 -11.54
C LEU A 34 -6.13 -8.08 -11.77
N SER A 35 -6.00 -6.92 -11.11
CA SER A 35 -4.89 -5.99 -11.35
C SER A 35 -3.52 -6.51 -10.90
N GLY A 36 -3.48 -7.48 -9.99
CA GLY A 36 -2.23 -8.08 -9.53
C GLY A 36 -1.41 -8.72 -10.66
N ALA A 37 -2.07 -9.30 -11.67
CA ALA A 37 -1.40 -9.86 -12.85
C ALA A 37 -0.69 -8.76 -13.67
N GLY A 38 -1.29 -7.58 -13.77
CA GLY A 38 -0.69 -6.42 -14.44
C GLY A 38 0.56 -5.91 -13.71
N LEU A 39 0.55 -5.91 -12.38
CA LEU A 39 1.71 -5.49 -11.59
C LEU A 39 2.96 -6.32 -11.91
N ALA A 40 2.81 -7.63 -12.03
CA ALA A 40 3.92 -8.55 -12.25
C ALA A 40 4.58 -8.39 -13.63
N ALA A 41 3.81 -8.14 -14.69
CA ALA A 41 4.32 -8.03 -16.05
C ALA A 41 5.38 -6.92 -16.20
N GLY A 42 5.11 -5.72 -15.67
CA GLY A 42 6.00 -4.57 -15.77
C GLY A 42 7.35 -4.78 -15.09
N ILE A 43 7.34 -5.42 -13.92
CA ILE A 43 8.56 -5.64 -13.13
C ILE A 43 9.43 -6.73 -13.74
N THR A 44 8.82 -7.82 -14.23
CA THR A 44 9.54 -9.03 -14.63
C THR A 44 10.14 -8.92 -16.04
N VAL A 45 9.43 -8.31 -16.98
CA VAL A 45 9.77 -8.39 -18.41
C VAL A 45 10.16 -7.05 -19.03
N GLY A 46 9.84 -5.93 -18.37
CA GLY A 46 10.08 -4.61 -18.93
C GLY A 46 11.56 -4.31 -19.26
N ALA A 47 12.48 -4.72 -18.39
CA ALA A 47 13.92 -4.52 -18.63
C ALA A 47 14.44 -5.42 -19.75
N LEU A 48 13.92 -6.66 -19.86
CA LEU A 48 14.30 -7.60 -20.92
C LEU A 48 13.84 -7.10 -22.30
N LEU A 49 12.58 -6.63 -22.39
CA LEU A 49 12.04 -6.10 -23.64
C LEU A 49 12.83 -4.86 -24.11
N ALA A 50 13.19 -3.96 -23.20
CA ALA A 50 14.00 -2.79 -23.56
C ALA A 50 15.42 -3.17 -23.97
N ALA A 51 16.04 -4.15 -23.32
CA ALA A 51 17.37 -4.62 -23.68
C ALA A 51 17.37 -5.30 -25.06
N ASP A 52 16.32 -6.05 -25.39
CA ASP A 52 16.13 -6.69 -26.68
C ASP A 52 16.00 -5.64 -27.81
N MET A 53 15.09 -4.67 -27.66
CA MET A 53 14.86 -3.60 -28.65
C MET A 53 16.05 -2.67 -28.83
N LEU A 54 16.84 -2.42 -27.77
CA LEU A 54 18.02 -1.54 -27.84
C LEU A 54 19.29 -2.27 -28.26
N ALA A 55 19.29 -3.59 -28.34
CA ALA A 55 20.46 -4.43 -28.52
C ALA A 55 21.62 -4.11 -27.56
N THR A 56 21.28 -3.56 -26.36
CA THR A 56 22.25 -3.17 -25.32
C THR A 56 21.61 -3.21 -23.93
N THR A 57 22.40 -3.61 -22.94
CA THR A 57 21.98 -3.61 -21.53
C THR A 57 22.25 -2.27 -20.83
N ALA A 58 22.94 -1.32 -21.49
CA ALA A 58 23.33 -0.04 -20.88
C ALA A 58 22.11 0.76 -20.36
N TYR A 59 20.95 0.63 -20.99
CA TYR A 59 19.71 1.34 -20.64
C TYR A 59 18.65 0.43 -20.03
N ALA A 60 18.98 -0.80 -19.64
CA ALA A 60 18.03 -1.77 -19.09
C ALA A 60 17.31 -1.29 -17.81
N GLY A 61 17.89 -0.34 -17.08
CA GLY A 61 17.24 0.28 -15.90
C GLY A 61 16.25 1.40 -16.23
N LEU A 62 16.27 1.96 -17.43
CA LEU A 62 15.43 3.10 -17.81
C LEU A 62 13.92 2.79 -17.79
N PRO A 63 13.44 1.62 -18.27
CA PRO A 63 12.03 1.23 -18.15
C PRO A 63 11.53 1.24 -16.72
N ALA A 64 12.30 0.69 -15.79
CA ALA A 64 11.93 0.65 -14.39
C ALA A 64 11.87 2.05 -13.76
N ALA A 65 12.79 2.95 -14.13
CA ALA A 65 12.79 4.33 -13.69
C ALA A 65 11.58 5.10 -14.22
N LEU A 66 11.25 4.97 -15.51
CA LEU A 66 10.09 5.61 -16.13
C LEU A 66 8.76 5.06 -15.60
N PHE A 67 8.67 3.75 -15.42
CA PHE A 67 7.54 3.10 -14.78
C PHE A 67 7.29 3.65 -13.36
N THR A 68 8.35 3.80 -12.57
CA THR A 68 8.26 4.35 -11.21
C THR A 68 7.90 5.83 -11.22
N ALA A 69 8.47 6.63 -12.14
CA ALA A 69 8.14 8.04 -12.29
C ALA A 69 6.67 8.22 -12.70
N GLY A 70 6.19 7.41 -13.65
CA GLY A 70 4.80 7.37 -14.07
C GLY A 70 3.85 6.98 -12.94
N SER A 71 4.22 5.97 -12.15
CA SER A 71 3.48 5.57 -10.95
C SER A 71 3.41 6.71 -9.92
N ALA A 72 4.52 7.41 -9.69
CA ALA A 72 4.58 8.56 -8.79
C ALA A 72 3.66 9.70 -9.25
N ALA A 73 3.70 10.07 -10.52
CA ALA A 73 2.82 11.08 -11.11
C ALA A 73 1.34 10.65 -11.03
N ALA A 74 1.05 9.40 -11.37
CA ALA A 74 -0.30 8.83 -11.31
C ALA A 74 -0.86 8.83 -9.90
N ALA A 75 -0.04 8.60 -8.87
CA ALA A 75 -0.49 8.64 -7.48
C ALA A 75 -1.11 9.99 -7.11
N LEU A 76 -0.52 11.10 -7.57
CA LEU A 76 -1.09 12.44 -7.40
C LEU A 76 -2.39 12.62 -8.18
N VAL A 77 -2.40 12.21 -9.45
CA VAL A 77 -3.56 12.41 -10.33
C VAL A 77 -4.75 11.60 -9.83
N VAL A 78 -4.57 10.31 -9.56
CA VAL A 78 -5.62 9.42 -9.02
C VAL A 78 -6.13 9.92 -7.66
N GLY A 79 -5.23 10.41 -6.79
CA GLY A 79 -5.61 11.02 -5.51
C GLY A 79 -6.48 12.27 -5.69
N ARG A 80 -6.14 13.16 -6.63
CA ARG A 80 -6.91 14.37 -6.94
C ARG A 80 -8.25 14.05 -7.58
N LEU A 81 -8.28 13.12 -8.54
CA LEU A 81 -9.50 12.66 -9.19
C LEU A 81 -10.44 11.99 -8.18
N SER A 82 -9.89 11.12 -7.31
CA SER A 82 -10.65 10.50 -6.23
C SER A 82 -11.23 11.53 -5.26
N GLN A 83 -10.48 12.59 -4.96
CA GLN A 83 -10.95 13.66 -4.08
C GLN A 83 -12.12 14.43 -4.69
N ARG A 84 -12.07 14.71 -6.01
CA ARG A 84 -13.07 15.51 -6.72
C ARG A 84 -14.31 14.70 -7.10
N TRP A 85 -14.14 13.50 -7.64
CA TRP A 85 -15.18 12.70 -8.27
C TRP A 85 -15.43 11.34 -7.61
N GLY A 86 -14.81 11.09 -6.47
CA GLY A 86 -14.92 9.83 -5.73
C GLY A 86 -13.89 8.76 -6.13
N ARG A 87 -13.81 7.71 -5.32
CA ARG A 87 -12.87 6.58 -5.52
C ARG A 87 -13.12 5.84 -6.83
N ARG A 88 -14.38 5.67 -7.18
CA ARG A 88 -14.78 4.99 -8.42
C ARG A 88 -14.14 5.66 -9.63
N ALA A 89 -14.29 6.97 -9.78
CA ALA A 89 -13.72 7.70 -10.90
C ALA A 89 -12.18 7.70 -10.88
N GLY A 90 -11.57 7.98 -9.73
CA GLY A 90 -10.12 8.04 -9.60
C GLY A 90 -9.44 6.69 -9.86
N LEU A 91 -9.90 5.62 -9.22
CA LEU A 91 -9.29 4.30 -9.40
C LEU A 91 -9.55 3.72 -10.80
N THR A 92 -10.76 3.89 -11.35
CA THR A 92 -11.05 3.48 -12.72
C THR A 92 -10.13 4.17 -13.72
N SER A 93 -10.00 5.51 -13.64
CA SER A 93 -9.14 6.26 -14.56
C SER A 93 -7.68 5.79 -14.47
N GLY A 94 -7.16 5.53 -13.27
CA GLY A 94 -5.80 5.06 -13.10
C GLY A 94 -5.55 3.67 -13.69
N TYR A 95 -6.46 2.72 -13.48
CA TYR A 95 -6.35 1.39 -14.10
C TYR A 95 -6.50 1.44 -15.62
N LEU A 96 -7.45 2.22 -16.16
CA LEU A 96 -7.59 2.35 -17.61
C LEU A 96 -6.38 3.04 -18.24
N THR A 97 -5.78 4.03 -17.57
CA THR A 97 -4.50 4.64 -18.00
C THR A 97 -3.39 3.59 -18.01
N GLY A 98 -3.29 2.74 -16.99
CA GLY A 98 -2.35 1.62 -16.97
C GLY A 98 -2.59 0.63 -18.12
N ALA A 99 -3.85 0.33 -18.45
CA ALA A 99 -4.21 -0.52 -19.57
C ALA A 99 -3.79 0.09 -20.93
N VAL A 100 -3.98 1.40 -21.10
CA VAL A 100 -3.49 2.13 -22.30
C VAL A 100 -1.97 2.07 -22.37
N GLY A 101 -1.27 2.24 -21.24
CA GLY A 101 0.18 2.07 -21.18
C GLY A 101 0.63 0.69 -21.62
N ALA A 102 -0.04 -0.37 -21.15
CA ALA A 102 0.24 -1.74 -21.55
C ALA A 102 0.04 -1.97 -23.06
N ALA A 103 -1.06 -1.46 -23.60
CA ALA A 103 -1.31 -1.51 -25.05
C ALA A 103 -0.22 -0.74 -25.82
N GLY A 104 0.21 0.42 -25.30
CA GLY A 104 1.32 1.18 -25.86
C GLY A 104 2.64 0.41 -25.86
N VAL A 105 2.95 -0.36 -24.83
CA VAL A 105 4.14 -1.23 -24.78
C VAL A 105 4.07 -2.30 -25.89
N VAL A 106 2.91 -2.93 -26.08
CA VAL A 106 2.72 -3.92 -27.14
C VAL A 106 2.88 -3.30 -28.53
N VAL A 107 2.26 -2.14 -28.76
CA VAL A 107 2.38 -1.41 -30.03
C VAL A 107 3.85 -1.00 -30.28
N ALA A 108 4.55 -0.48 -29.25
CA ALA A 108 5.95 -0.12 -29.35
C ALA A 108 6.83 -1.30 -29.75
N ALA A 109 6.58 -2.48 -29.15
CA ALA A 109 7.31 -3.70 -29.47
C ALA A 109 7.03 -4.20 -30.91
N VAL A 110 5.80 -4.05 -31.41
CA VAL A 110 5.45 -4.43 -32.80
C VAL A 110 6.05 -3.47 -33.82
N LEU A 111 6.12 -2.15 -33.48
CA LEU A 111 6.69 -1.11 -34.36
C LEU A 111 8.20 -0.95 -34.22
N ASP A 112 8.82 -1.66 -33.28
CA ASP A 112 10.23 -1.50 -32.89
C ASP A 112 10.60 -0.03 -32.54
N ASP A 113 9.64 0.67 -31.86
CA ASP A 113 9.77 2.08 -31.47
C ASP A 113 10.14 2.19 -29.99
N VAL A 114 11.42 2.46 -29.72
CA VAL A 114 11.98 2.60 -28.37
C VAL A 114 11.43 3.83 -27.65
N VAL A 115 11.17 4.93 -28.36
CA VAL A 115 10.65 6.16 -27.74
C VAL A 115 9.22 5.92 -27.24
N LEU A 116 8.41 5.30 -28.09
CA LEU A 116 7.04 4.89 -27.71
C LEU A 116 7.07 3.91 -26.54
N LEU A 117 8.00 2.95 -26.52
CA LEU A 117 8.19 2.01 -25.42
C LEU A 117 8.40 2.75 -24.08
N PHE A 118 9.28 3.72 -24.03
CA PHE A 118 9.57 4.47 -22.81
C PHE A 118 8.41 5.33 -22.33
N VAL A 119 7.71 6.00 -23.25
CA VAL A 119 6.48 6.73 -22.93
C VAL A 119 5.40 5.77 -22.40
N ALA A 120 5.23 4.62 -23.05
CA ALA A 120 4.27 3.61 -22.65
C ALA A 120 4.57 3.04 -21.25
N PHE A 121 5.84 2.80 -20.88
CA PHE A 121 6.19 2.39 -19.52
C PHE A 121 5.83 3.43 -18.47
N ALA A 122 6.05 4.71 -18.74
CA ALA A 122 5.64 5.78 -17.83
C ALA A 122 4.11 5.77 -17.63
N VAL A 123 3.34 5.62 -18.70
CA VAL A 123 1.87 5.52 -18.64
C VAL A 123 1.42 4.24 -17.92
N TYR A 124 2.08 3.13 -18.16
CA TYR A 124 1.79 1.84 -17.53
C TYR A 124 1.92 1.88 -16.01
N GLY A 125 2.84 2.69 -15.48
CA GLY A 125 3.03 2.92 -14.04
C GLY A 125 1.76 3.37 -13.31
N ALA A 126 0.78 3.96 -14.02
CA ALA A 126 -0.50 4.37 -13.43
C ALA A 126 -1.29 3.20 -12.83
N GLY A 127 -1.24 2.03 -13.45
CA GLY A 127 -1.88 0.82 -12.93
C GLY A 127 -1.34 0.42 -11.55
N THR A 128 -0.03 0.48 -11.37
CA THR A 128 0.66 0.16 -10.10
C THR A 128 0.30 1.14 -8.98
N ALA A 129 0.31 2.44 -9.26
CA ALA A 129 -0.12 3.45 -8.30
C ALA A 129 -1.57 3.23 -7.87
N THR A 130 -2.44 2.88 -8.82
CA THR A 130 -3.86 2.64 -8.57
C THR A 130 -4.07 1.38 -7.73
N ASN A 131 -3.34 0.30 -8.03
CA ASN A 131 -3.36 -0.92 -7.22
C ASN A 131 -3.03 -0.61 -5.75
N LEU A 132 -1.98 0.17 -5.51
CA LEU A 132 -1.61 0.54 -4.15
C LEU A 132 -2.67 1.46 -3.51
N GLN A 133 -3.29 2.40 -4.25
CA GLN A 133 -4.29 3.33 -3.71
C GLN A 133 -5.65 2.69 -3.41
N ALA A 134 -5.99 1.57 -4.03
CA ALA A 134 -7.25 0.85 -3.78
C ALA A 134 -7.43 0.47 -2.29
N ARG A 135 -6.34 0.27 -1.54
CA ARG A 135 -6.38 -0.01 -0.09
C ARG A 135 -7.08 1.09 0.72
N TYR A 136 -6.97 2.34 0.30
CA TYR A 136 -7.63 3.47 0.99
C TYR A 136 -9.14 3.43 0.83
N ALA A 137 -9.62 3.09 -0.38
CA ALA A 137 -11.05 2.94 -0.64
C ALA A 137 -11.69 1.85 0.23
N GLY A 138 -10.94 0.79 0.53
CA GLY A 138 -11.35 -0.27 1.45
C GLY A 138 -11.59 0.23 2.88
N ALA A 139 -10.91 1.30 3.30
CA ALA A 139 -11.00 1.86 4.64
C ALA A 139 -11.99 3.03 4.77
N ASP A 140 -12.50 3.60 3.67
CA ASP A 140 -13.30 4.83 3.71
C ASP A 140 -14.61 4.69 4.50
N LEU A 141 -15.29 3.55 4.42
CA LEU A 141 -16.51 3.23 5.18
C LEU A 141 -16.25 2.39 6.43
N ALA A 142 -15.00 1.97 6.67
CA ALA A 142 -14.66 1.13 7.81
C ALA A 142 -14.71 1.94 9.11
N SER A 143 -15.27 1.32 10.16
CA SER A 143 -15.20 1.89 11.50
C SER A 143 -13.74 2.03 11.95
N PRO A 144 -13.41 3.00 12.83
CA PRO A 144 -12.03 3.23 13.29
C PRO A 144 -11.33 1.97 13.83
N ARG A 145 -12.10 1.03 14.40
CA ARG A 145 -11.59 -0.22 14.99
C ARG A 145 -11.32 -1.33 13.96
N HIS A 146 -11.72 -1.16 12.70
CA HIS A 146 -11.59 -2.18 11.65
C HIS A 146 -10.89 -1.66 10.38
N ARG A 147 -10.28 -0.47 10.43
CA ARG A 147 -9.59 0.13 9.27
C ARG A 147 -8.36 -0.66 8.84
N GLY A 148 -7.58 -1.16 9.80
CA GLY A 148 -6.42 -1.99 9.50
C GLY A 148 -6.79 -3.26 8.75
N ARG A 149 -7.84 -3.97 9.21
CA ARG A 149 -8.37 -5.16 8.53
C ARG A 149 -8.93 -4.84 7.14
N ALA A 150 -9.64 -3.73 6.98
CA ALA A 150 -10.18 -3.33 5.69
C ALA A 150 -9.06 -3.05 4.66
N VAL A 151 -8.01 -2.31 5.06
CA VAL A 151 -6.81 -2.06 4.26
C VAL A 151 -6.13 -3.36 3.87
N SER A 152 -5.89 -4.22 4.83
CA SER A 152 -5.14 -5.46 4.63
C SER A 152 -5.90 -6.50 3.79
N THR A 153 -7.23 -6.54 3.89
CA THR A 153 -8.05 -7.42 3.04
C THR A 153 -7.94 -7.04 1.56
N VAL A 154 -7.87 -5.73 1.26
CA VAL A 154 -7.65 -5.26 -0.11
C VAL A 154 -6.24 -5.60 -0.58
N LEU A 155 -5.22 -5.39 0.26
CA LEU A 155 -3.82 -5.65 -0.10
C LEU A 155 -3.54 -7.14 -0.35
N VAL A 156 -4.03 -8.05 0.51
CA VAL A 156 -3.77 -9.48 0.37
C VAL A 156 -4.36 -10.04 -0.94
N ALA A 157 -5.44 -9.45 -1.44
CA ALA A 157 -6.06 -9.87 -2.70
C ALA A 157 -5.13 -9.71 -3.91
N THR A 158 -4.20 -8.74 -3.86
CA THR A 158 -3.17 -8.55 -4.89
C THR A 158 -2.28 -9.78 -5.06
N THR A 159 -2.07 -10.55 -3.98
CA THR A 159 -1.19 -11.74 -3.99
C THR A 159 -1.58 -12.73 -5.08
N VAL A 160 -2.87 -12.98 -5.27
CA VAL A 160 -3.37 -13.97 -6.24
C VAL A 160 -2.90 -13.61 -7.65
N GLY A 161 -3.12 -12.37 -8.07
CA GLY A 161 -2.70 -11.90 -9.39
C GLY A 161 -1.17 -11.77 -9.50
N ALA A 162 -0.50 -11.30 -8.44
CA ALA A 162 0.95 -11.13 -8.42
C ALA A 162 1.71 -12.46 -8.50
N VAL A 163 1.14 -13.54 -7.96
CA VAL A 163 1.69 -14.91 -8.10
C VAL A 163 1.35 -15.50 -9.45
N ALA A 164 0.13 -15.29 -9.96
CA ALA A 164 -0.28 -15.82 -11.25
C ALA A 164 0.49 -15.18 -12.42
N GLY A 165 0.76 -13.87 -12.35
CA GLY A 165 1.40 -13.11 -13.43
C GLY A 165 2.72 -13.70 -13.92
N PRO A 166 3.75 -13.87 -13.08
CA PRO A 166 5.04 -14.45 -13.49
C PRO A 166 4.92 -15.87 -14.06
N ASN A 167 3.98 -16.67 -13.53
CA ASN A 167 3.75 -18.04 -14.01
C ASN A 167 3.11 -18.09 -15.41
N LEU A 168 2.49 -17.00 -15.84
CA LEU A 168 1.84 -16.89 -17.14
C LEU A 168 2.74 -16.24 -18.22
N VAL A 169 3.96 -15.78 -17.86
CA VAL A 169 4.86 -15.07 -18.78
C VAL A 169 5.14 -15.90 -20.05
N GLY A 170 5.51 -17.20 -19.89
CA GLY A 170 5.77 -18.08 -21.04
C GLY A 170 4.51 -18.29 -21.90
N VAL A 171 3.38 -18.65 -21.28
CA VAL A 171 2.11 -18.85 -21.97
C VAL A 171 1.68 -17.62 -22.75
N MET A 172 1.83 -16.44 -22.17
CA MET A 172 1.49 -15.18 -22.83
C MET A 172 2.49 -14.81 -23.93
N GLY A 173 3.76 -15.19 -23.77
CA GLY A 173 4.77 -15.07 -24.82
C GLY A 173 4.44 -15.92 -26.05
N ASP A 174 4.09 -17.20 -25.84
CA ASP A 174 3.69 -18.11 -26.91
C ASP A 174 2.42 -17.62 -27.63
N LEU A 175 1.44 -17.13 -26.87
CA LEU A 175 0.22 -16.54 -27.43
C LEU A 175 0.53 -15.31 -28.30
N ALA A 176 1.39 -14.42 -27.82
CA ALA A 176 1.82 -13.22 -28.54
C ALA A 176 2.53 -13.60 -29.85
N ALA A 177 3.45 -14.58 -29.80
CA ALA A 177 4.13 -15.10 -30.99
C ALA A 177 3.16 -15.65 -32.04
N GLY A 178 2.12 -16.37 -31.61
CA GLY A 178 1.05 -16.85 -32.49
C GLY A 178 0.27 -15.73 -33.21
N TRP A 179 0.31 -14.50 -32.69
CA TRP A 179 -0.32 -13.33 -33.31
C TRP A 179 0.69 -12.44 -34.05
N GLY A 180 1.95 -12.87 -34.19
CA GLY A 180 3.01 -12.05 -34.78
C GLY A 180 3.50 -10.90 -33.89
N ILE A 181 3.24 -10.95 -32.61
CA ILE A 181 3.69 -9.99 -31.60
C ILE A 181 4.97 -10.54 -30.95
N PRO A 182 6.00 -9.70 -30.67
CA PRO A 182 7.20 -10.14 -29.96
C PRO A 182 6.86 -10.85 -28.63
N PRO A 183 7.44 -12.03 -28.35
CA PRO A 183 7.06 -12.83 -27.15
C PRO A 183 7.19 -12.08 -25.83
N LEU A 184 8.21 -11.20 -25.70
CA LEU A 184 8.42 -10.38 -24.51
C LEU A 184 7.32 -9.31 -24.30
N ALA A 185 6.53 -8.99 -25.32
CA ALA A 185 5.37 -8.13 -25.19
C ALA A 185 4.11 -8.86 -24.70
N GLY A 186 4.09 -10.21 -24.74
CA GLY A 186 2.96 -11.06 -24.33
C GLY A 186 2.45 -10.78 -22.91
N PRO A 187 3.29 -10.71 -21.88
CA PRO A 187 2.86 -10.37 -20.51
C PRO A 187 2.13 -9.04 -20.39
N PHE A 188 2.41 -8.06 -21.26
CA PHE A 188 1.71 -6.77 -21.27
C PHE A 188 0.31 -6.86 -21.87
N LEU A 189 0.02 -7.85 -22.75
CA LEU A 189 -1.34 -8.17 -23.17
C LEU A 189 -2.19 -8.59 -21.97
N LEU A 190 -1.66 -9.51 -21.14
CA LEU A 190 -2.32 -9.91 -19.90
C LEU A 190 -2.47 -8.75 -18.93
N GLY A 191 -1.40 -7.98 -18.73
CA GLY A 191 -1.38 -6.83 -17.82
C GLY A 191 -2.40 -5.77 -18.24
N GLY A 192 -2.49 -5.46 -19.52
CA GLY A 192 -3.46 -4.51 -20.08
C GLY A 192 -4.90 -4.98 -19.91
N ALA A 193 -5.17 -6.24 -20.26
CA ALA A 193 -6.49 -6.85 -20.08
C ALA A 193 -6.90 -6.89 -18.60
N ALA A 194 -5.97 -7.22 -17.71
CA ALA A 194 -6.19 -7.27 -16.26
C ALA A 194 -6.52 -5.88 -15.68
N TYR A 195 -5.76 -4.84 -16.05
CA TYR A 195 -6.04 -3.46 -15.64
C TYR A 195 -7.35 -2.95 -16.24
N ALA A 196 -7.62 -3.21 -17.51
CA ALA A 196 -8.89 -2.83 -18.13
C ALA A 196 -10.08 -3.50 -17.40
N ALA A 197 -10.00 -4.80 -17.13
CA ALA A 197 -11.02 -5.52 -16.39
C ALA A 197 -11.21 -4.99 -14.97
N ALA A 198 -10.12 -4.70 -14.25
CA ALA A 198 -10.18 -4.09 -12.93
C ALA A 198 -10.86 -2.70 -12.98
N GLY A 199 -10.51 -1.88 -13.98
CA GLY A 199 -11.15 -0.58 -14.21
C GLY A 199 -12.64 -0.70 -14.48
N VAL A 200 -13.06 -1.63 -15.34
CA VAL A 200 -14.48 -1.89 -15.64
C VAL A 200 -15.23 -2.38 -14.41
N VAL A 201 -14.66 -3.32 -13.64
CA VAL A 201 -15.23 -3.82 -12.38
C VAL A 201 -15.49 -2.67 -11.41
N LEU A 202 -14.52 -1.78 -11.22
CA LEU A 202 -14.70 -0.62 -10.35
C LEU A 202 -15.74 0.35 -10.88
N TRP A 203 -15.74 0.64 -12.18
CA TRP A 203 -16.70 1.56 -12.79
C TRP A 203 -18.13 1.07 -12.66
N VAL A 204 -18.36 -0.21 -12.85
CA VAL A 204 -19.71 -0.81 -12.84
C VAL A 204 -20.17 -1.11 -11.41
N LEU A 205 -19.33 -1.75 -10.59
CA LEU A 205 -19.74 -2.36 -9.32
C LEU A 205 -19.44 -1.51 -8.09
N LEU A 206 -18.49 -0.55 -8.11
CA LEU A 206 -18.16 0.30 -6.95
C LEU A 206 -19.22 1.42 -6.81
N ARG A 207 -20.43 1.02 -6.49
CA ARG A 207 -21.59 1.88 -6.28
C ARG A 207 -22.34 1.43 -5.03
N PRO A 208 -22.64 2.34 -4.10
CA PRO A 208 -22.26 3.76 -4.08
C PRO A 208 -20.74 3.95 -3.93
N ASP A 209 -20.25 5.15 -4.29
CA ASP A 209 -18.83 5.50 -4.11
C ASP A 209 -18.50 5.58 -2.61
N PRO A 210 -17.46 4.87 -2.12
CA PRO A 210 -17.20 4.80 -0.69
C PRO A 210 -16.78 6.15 -0.07
N LEU A 211 -16.04 7.00 -0.79
CA LEU A 211 -15.61 8.29 -0.28
C LEU A 211 -16.75 9.30 -0.24
N LEU A 212 -17.58 9.33 -1.30
CA LEU A 212 -18.72 10.23 -1.36
C LEU A 212 -19.78 9.84 -0.34
N LEU A 213 -20.07 8.55 -0.21
CA LEU A 213 -20.98 8.05 0.84
C LEU A 213 -20.46 8.34 2.26
N ALA A 214 -19.15 8.23 2.49
CA ALA A 214 -18.57 8.58 3.79
C ALA A 214 -18.74 10.07 4.12
N ARG A 215 -18.62 10.95 3.12
CA ARG A 215 -18.87 12.40 3.27
C ARG A 215 -20.34 12.69 3.56
N GLU A 216 -21.23 12.13 2.76
CA GLU A 216 -22.67 12.28 2.96
C GLU A 216 -23.10 11.86 4.39
N ARG A 217 -22.61 10.74 4.86
CA ARG A 217 -22.87 10.27 6.23
C ARG A 217 -22.30 11.19 7.30
N ALA A 218 -21.12 11.76 7.07
CA ALA A 218 -20.53 12.73 8.00
C ALA A 218 -21.31 14.03 8.05
N GLU A 219 -21.77 14.54 6.91
CA GLU A 219 -22.63 15.72 6.83
C GLU A 219 -23.99 15.50 7.51
N GLN A 220 -24.63 14.36 7.26
CA GLN A 220 -25.88 13.98 7.91
C GLN A 220 -25.71 13.87 9.44
N ALA A 221 -24.60 13.31 9.91
CA ALA A 221 -24.32 13.22 11.34
C ALA A 221 -24.09 14.61 11.99
N ALA A 222 -23.49 15.56 11.24
CA ALA A 222 -23.29 16.94 11.70
C ALA A 222 -24.58 17.75 11.75
N LEU A 223 -25.56 17.43 10.87
CA LEU A 223 -26.86 18.12 10.81
C LEU A 223 -27.90 17.49 11.74
N ALA A 224 -27.67 16.28 12.26
CA ALA A 224 -28.57 15.64 13.22
C ALA A 224 -28.69 16.50 14.48
N PRO A 225 -29.91 16.89 14.92
CA PRO A 225 -30.08 17.66 16.12
C PRO A 225 -29.44 16.91 17.29
N THR A 226 -28.57 17.55 18.02
CA THR A 226 -28.14 17.05 19.33
C THR A 226 -29.40 16.96 20.17
N ALA A 227 -29.96 15.75 20.32
CA ALA A 227 -31.14 15.57 21.16
C ALA A 227 -30.84 16.22 22.53
N PRO A 228 -31.67 17.14 23.00
CA PRO A 228 -31.44 17.74 24.31
C PRO A 228 -31.46 16.61 25.33
N ALA A 229 -30.44 16.58 26.17
CA ALA A 229 -30.26 15.59 27.25
C ALA A 229 -31.38 15.66 28.34
N SER A 230 -32.55 16.16 27.97
CA SER A 230 -33.63 16.56 28.91
C SER A 230 -34.84 15.62 28.93
N ALA A 231 -34.84 14.45 28.28
CA ALA A 231 -36.05 13.60 28.32
C ALA A 231 -35.87 12.20 28.94
N ALA A 232 -34.74 11.88 29.55
CA ALA A 232 -34.49 10.57 30.17
C ALA A 232 -33.85 10.67 31.57
N GLN A 233 -34.07 11.77 32.31
CA GLN A 233 -33.61 11.92 33.69
C GLN A 233 -34.79 11.93 34.65
N THR A 234 -35.51 10.84 34.74
CA THR A 234 -36.25 10.52 35.96
C THR A 234 -35.98 9.05 36.28
N THR A 235 -35.28 8.84 37.40
CA THR A 235 -34.91 7.54 38.01
C THR A 235 -33.71 6.80 37.45
N ALA A 236 -32.49 7.28 37.75
CA ALA A 236 -31.38 6.43 38.25
C ALA A 236 -30.17 7.31 38.57
N THR A 237 -29.86 7.48 39.84
CA THR A 237 -28.65 8.11 40.37
C THR A 237 -27.43 7.22 40.01
N ALA A 238 -26.88 7.41 38.81
CA ALA A 238 -25.55 6.96 38.46
C ALA A 238 -24.89 8.11 37.71
N THR A 239 -23.95 8.75 38.34
CA THR A 239 -23.12 9.85 37.82
C THR A 239 -22.28 9.36 36.65
N LEU A 240 -22.88 9.20 35.47
CA LEU A 240 -22.15 9.05 34.22
C LEU A 240 -21.80 10.45 33.75
N ALA A 241 -20.51 10.79 33.83
CA ALA A 241 -19.98 12.02 33.26
C ALA A 241 -20.41 12.13 31.79
N PRO A 242 -20.81 13.31 31.29
CA PRO A 242 -21.15 13.50 29.89
C PRO A 242 -19.99 13.04 29.01
N PRO A 243 -20.27 12.40 27.84
CA PRO A 243 -19.21 11.99 26.94
C PRO A 243 -18.35 13.23 26.61
N PRO A 244 -17.02 13.09 26.62
CA PRO A 244 -16.14 14.23 26.36
C PRO A 244 -16.47 14.81 24.99
N PRO A 245 -16.48 16.15 24.84
CA PRO A 245 -16.74 16.79 23.57
C PRO A 245 -15.81 16.24 22.50
N VAL A 246 -16.35 15.90 21.32
CA VAL A 246 -15.56 15.47 20.17
C VAL A 246 -14.71 16.69 19.76
N VAL A 247 -13.46 16.72 20.24
CA VAL A 247 -12.52 17.76 19.89
C VAL A 247 -12.05 17.50 18.47
N GLU A 248 -12.44 18.34 17.52
CA GLU A 248 -11.88 18.30 16.17
C GLU A 248 -10.35 18.47 16.25
N PRO A 249 -9.59 17.60 15.53
CA PRO A 249 -8.14 17.70 15.55
C PRO A 249 -7.72 19.05 14.95
N THR A 250 -6.85 19.77 15.64
CA THR A 250 -6.29 21.02 15.11
C THR A 250 -5.47 20.76 13.84
N ASP A 251 -5.40 21.71 12.89
CA ASP A 251 -4.57 21.61 11.67
C ASP A 251 -3.14 21.16 11.97
N ARG A 252 -2.58 21.61 13.10
CA ARG A 252 -1.26 21.19 13.57
C ARG A 252 -1.20 19.69 13.91
N GLN A 253 -2.26 19.14 14.53
CA GLN A 253 -2.33 17.71 14.85
C GLN A 253 -2.46 16.87 13.57
N VAL A 254 -3.33 17.28 12.65
CA VAL A 254 -3.49 16.63 11.35
C VAL A 254 -2.14 16.61 10.63
N ARG A 255 -1.47 17.74 10.50
CA ARG A 255 -0.16 17.85 9.85
C ARG A 255 0.90 16.95 10.48
N ARG A 256 0.98 16.91 11.83
CA ARG A 256 1.92 16.03 12.53
C ARG A 256 1.65 14.56 12.26
N THR A 257 0.38 14.15 12.25
CA THR A 257 0.01 12.76 11.99
C THR A 257 0.24 12.38 10.54
N VAL A 258 -0.01 13.27 9.58
CA VAL A 258 0.32 13.06 8.16
C VAL A 258 1.83 12.91 7.98
N LEU A 259 2.64 13.75 8.61
CA LEU A 259 4.10 13.63 8.58
C LEU A 259 4.55 12.29 9.18
N LEU A 260 4.00 11.89 10.33
CA LEU A 260 4.33 10.61 10.95
C LEU A 260 3.96 9.43 10.04
N ALA A 261 2.73 9.39 9.53
CA ALA A 261 2.27 8.33 8.64
C ALA A 261 3.10 8.28 7.34
N GLY A 262 3.36 9.45 6.75
CA GLY A 262 4.21 9.58 5.56
C GLY A 262 5.63 9.09 5.80
N THR A 263 6.25 9.49 6.91
CA THR A 263 7.61 9.03 7.27
C THR A 263 7.67 7.52 7.47
N ILE A 264 6.70 6.92 8.17
CA ILE A 264 6.63 5.47 8.34
C ILE A 264 6.61 4.78 6.97
N MET A 265 5.72 5.21 6.07
CA MET A 265 5.55 4.59 4.76
C MET A 265 6.75 4.82 3.84
N VAL A 266 7.32 6.02 3.84
CA VAL A 266 8.49 6.40 3.03
C VAL A 266 9.74 5.63 3.44
N LEU A 267 10.05 5.58 4.75
CA LEU A 267 11.19 4.82 5.25
C LEU A 267 11.03 3.32 4.99
N THR A 268 9.84 2.79 5.26
CA THR A 268 9.51 1.38 4.99
C THR A 268 9.72 1.02 3.53
N GLN A 269 9.23 1.85 2.61
CA GLN A 269 9.36 1.63 1.16
C GLN A 269 10.81 1.76 0.70
N GLY A 270 11.51 2.82 1.10
CA GLY A 270 12.88 3.07 0.68
C GLY A 270 13.84 1.97 1.13
N VAL A 271 13.76 1.55 2.39
CA VAL A 271 14.57 0.45 2.94
C VAL A 271 14.26 -0.87 2.23
N MET A 272 12.98 -1.17 2.06
CA MET A 272 12.55 -2.40 1.39
C MET A 272 13.10 -2.47 -0.04
N VAL A 273 12.88 -1.43 -0.84
CA VAL A 273 13.34 -1.43 -2.24
C VAL A 273 14.86 -1.47 -2.33
N ALA A 274 15.59 -0.75 -1.47
CA ALA A 274 17.04 -0.73 -1.48
C ALA A 274 17.65 -2.12 -1.28
N ILE A 275 17.21 -2.84 -0.26
CA ILE A 275 17.74 -4.18 0.07
C ILE A 275 17.26 -5.21 -0.98
N MET A 276 15.97 -5.20 -1.32
CA MET A 276 15.40 -6.14 -2.29
C MET A 276 16.09 -6.07 -3.65
N THR A 277 16.39 -4.85 -4.15
CA THR A 277 16.98 -4.64 -5.48
C THR A 277 18.39 -5.23 -5.58
N MET A 278 19.19 -5.15 -4.51
CA MET A 278 20.58 -5.62 -4.52
C MET A 278 20.73 -7.11 -4.13
N THR A 279 19.71 -7.74 -3.56
CA THR A 279 19.80 -9.15 -3.12
C THR A 279 20.03 -10.12 -4.28
N PRO A 280 19.32 -10.08 -5.42
CA PRO A 280 19.60 -10.97 -6.55
C PRO A 280 21.03 -10.80 -7.07
N ILE A 281 21.53 -9.56 -7.19
CA ILE A 281 22.87 -9.25 -7.65
C ILE A 281 23.92 -9.81 -6.66
N HIS A 282 23.68 -9.65 -5.37
CA HIS A 282 24.53 -10.24 -4.32
C HIS A 282 24.58 -11.76 -4.42
N MET A 283 23.43 -12.40 -4.64
CA MET A 283 23.34 -13.87 -4.80
C MET A 283 24.11 -14.35 -6.04
N GLU A 284 23.93 -13.68 -7.17
CA GLU A 284 24.60 -14.01 -8.43
C GLU A 284 26.13 -13.90 -8.31
N HIS A 285 26.67 -12.85 -7.68
CA HIS A 285 28.08 -12.68 -7.40
C HIS A 285 28.66 -13.78 -6.52
N HIS A 286 27.84 -14.49 -5.74
CA HIS A 286 28.23 -15.62 -4.90
C HIS A 286 27.88 -16.98 -5.50
N GLY A 287 27.60 -17.04 -6.82
CA GLY A 287 27.43 -18.27 -7.58
C GLY A 287 26.08 -18.94 -7.46
N HIS A 288 25.05 -18.24 -6.94
CA HIS A 288 23.72 -18.80 -6.91
C HIS A 288 23.05 -18.71 -8.29
N ALA A 289 22.29 -19.76 -8.65
CA ALA A 289 21.49 -19.77 -9.85
C ALA A 289 20.38 -18.70 -9.80
N VAL A 290 20.02 -18.15 -10.97
CA VAL A 290 18.93 -17.15 -11.12
C VAL A 290 17.61 -17.66 -10.54
N ALA A 291 17.32 -18.95 -10.70
CA ALA A 291 16.13 -19.58 -10.12
C ALA A 291 16.10 -19.52 -8.59
N THR A 292 17.27 -19.64 -7.93
CA THR A 292 17.40 -19.54 -6.48
C THR A 292 17.13 -18.10 -6.00
N ALA A 293 17.67 -17.10 -6.70
CA ALA A 293 17.36 -15.70 -6.43
C ALA A 293 15.86 -15.41 -6.62
N GLY A 294 15.25 -15.96 -7.68
CA GLY A 294 13.81 -15.90 -7.91
C GLY A 294 12.98 -16.47 -6.77
N PHE A 295 13.39 -17.60 -6.17
CA PHE A 295 12.74 -18.18 -5.01
C PHE A 295 12.80 -17.24 -3.80
N VAL A 296 13.97 -16.64 -3.50
CA VAL A 296 14.14 -15.69 -2.38
C VAL A 296 13.26 -14.46 -2.56
N ILE A 297 13.17 -13.92 -3.79
CA ILE A 297 12.25 -12.82 -4.12
C ILE A 297 10.78 -13.24 -3.96
N ALA A 298 10.42 -14.45 -4.36
CA ALA A 298 9.05 -14.96 -4.20
C ALA A 298 8.66 -15.05 -2.70
N VAL A 299 9.58 -15.51 -1.84
CA VAL A 299 9.38 -15.47 -0.38
C VAL A 299 9.17 -14.04 0.11
N HIS A 300 9.99 -13.09 -0.35
CA HIS A 300 9.85 -11.68 -0.01
C HIS A 300 8.46 -11.13 -0.37
N VAL A 301 8.06 -11.27 -1.63
CA VAL A 301 6.75 -10.79 -2.13
C VAL A 301 5.60 -11.50 -1.40
N GLY A 302 5.73 -12.80 -1.15
CA GLY A 302 4.78 -13.56 -0.33
C GLY A 302 4.62 -12.93 1.06
N MET A 303 5.72 -12.60 1.72
CA MET A 303 5.72 -12.00 3.05
C MET A 303 5.31 -10.52 3.08
N MET A 304 5.29 -9.81 1.93
CA MET A 304 4.69 -8.48 1.82
C MET A 304 3.15 -8.52 1.93
N TYR A 305 2.52 -9.48 1.29
CA TYR A 305 1.07 -9.48 1.12
C TYR A 305 0.34 -10.53 1.97
N LEU A 306 0.83 -11.78 2.07
CA LEU A 306 0.15 -12.85 2.79
C LEU A 306 -0.07 -12.55 4.29
N PRO A 307 0.90 -11.94 5.03
CA PRO A 307 0.69 -11.56 6.42
C PRO A 307 -0.17 -10.30 6.60
N SER A 308 -0.57 -9.59 5.52
CA SER A 308 -1.33 -8.35 5.64
C SER A 308 -2.57 -8.45 6.53
N PRO A 309 -3.38 -9.55 6.51
CA PRO A 309 -4.50 -9.68 7.43
C PRO A 309 -4.08 -9.67 8.91
N LEU A 310 -2.91 -10.26 9.22
CA LEU A 310 -2.32 -10.20 10.55
C LEU A 310 -1.85 -8.77 10.87
N SER A 311 -1.18 -8.09 9.94
CA SER A 311 -0.75 -6.69 10.08
C SER A 311 -1.95 -5.78 10.34
N GLY A 312 -3.08 -6.02 9.66
CA GLY A 312 -4.33 -5.28 9.86
C GLY A 312 -4.95 -5.53 11.23
N TRP A 313 -5.01 -6.80 11.65
CA TRP A 313 -5.52 -7.16 12.97
C TRP A 313 -4.67 -6.57 14.11
N LEU A 314 -3.34 -6.65 13.99
CA LEU A 314 -2.42 -6.02 14.94
C LEU A 314 -2.64 -4.51 15.02
N THR A 315 -2.81 -3.85 13.87
CA THR A 315 -3.06 -2.41 13.78
C THR A 315 -4.36 -2.02 14.47
N ASP A 316 -5.43 -2.78 14.26
CA ASP A 316 -6.73 -2.56 14.89
C ASP A 316 -6.69 -2.85 16.41
N ARG A 317 -5.93 -3.86 16.83
CA ARG A 317 -5.87 -4.31 18.23
C ARG A 317 -4.96 -3.47 19.11
N PHE A 318 -3.77 -3.12 18.61
CA PHE A 318 -2.71 -2.47 19.39
C PHE A 318 -2.51 -1.00 19.01
N GLY A 319 -3.13 -0.56 17.92
CA GLY A 319 -3.01 0.79 17.38
C GLY A 319 -1.85 0.92 16.38
N PRO A 320 -1.99 1.85 15.42
CA PRO A 320 -1.05 1.96 14.29
C PRO A 320 0.37 2.36 14.70
N VAL A 321 0.52 3.17 15.76
CA VAL A 321 1.86 3.61 16.21
C VAL A 321 2.69 2.46 16.76
N ARG A 322 2.10 1.56 17.57
CA ARG A 322 2.83 0.39 18.09
C ARG A 322 3.23 -0.58 16.99
N VAL A 323 2.35 -0.74 16.00
CA VAL A 323 2.64 -1.59 14.83
C VAL A 323 3.73 -0.97 13.95
N ALA A 324 3.79 0.37 13.83
CA ALA A 324 4.89 1.05 13.15
C ALA A 324 6.25 0.84 13.86
N VAL A 325 6.26 0.80 15.22
CA VAL A 325 7.47 0.43 15.98
C VAL A 325 7.87 -1.04 15.69
N ALA A 326 6.90 -1.96 15.67
CA ALA A 326 7.15 -3.35 15.30
C ALA A 326 7.68 -3.47 13.86
N ALA A 327 7.16 -2.67 12.91
CA ALA A 327 7.67 -2.61 11.55
C ALA A 327 9.15 -2.19 11.51
N ALA A 328 9.52 -1.12 12.23
CA ALA A 328 10.91 -0.66 12.30
C ALA A 328 11.83 -1.72 12.91
N ALA A 329 11.40 -2.40 13.98
CA ALA A 329 12.16 -3.50 14.60
C ALA A 329 12.30 -4.70 13.65
N THR A 330 11.25 -5.04 12.88
CA THR A 330 11.29 -6.12 11.89
C THR A 330 12.22 -5.77 10.73
N LEU A 331 12.21 -4.52 10.25
CA LEU A 331 13.12 -4.05 9.21
C LEU A 331 14.58 -4.04 9.69
N LEU A 332 14.82 -3.67 10.95
CA LEU A 332 16.15 -3.79 11.55
C LEU A 332 16.60 -5.26 11.61
N ALA A 333 15.74 -6.16 12.08
CA ALA A 333 16.02 -7.60 12.09
C ALA A 333 16.30 -8.14 10.68
N ALA A 334 15.52 -7.72 9.68
CA ALA A 334 15.76 -8.04 8.27
C ALA A 334 17.17 -7.59 7.81
N GLY A 335 17.55 -6.35 8.14
CA GLY A 335 18.86 -5.80 7.82
C GLY A 335 20.00 -6.56 8.50
N LEU A 336 19.85 -6.88 9.79
CA LEU A 336 20.81 -7.66 10.56
C LEU A 336 20.98 -9.08 9.99
N VAL A 337 19.87 -9.79 9.76
CA VAL A 337 19.92 -11.14 9.18
C VAL A 337 20.57 -11.10 7.80
N SER A 338 20.15 -10.20 6.92
CA SER A 338 20.70 -10.08 5.56
C SER A 338 22.19 -9.72 5.54
N ALA A 339 22.67 -8.98 6.54
CA ALA A 339 24.07 -8.57 6.63
C ALA A 339 24.99 -9.64 7.25
N LEU A 340 24.49 -10.43 8.21
CA LEU A 340 25.29 -11.37 9.01
C LEU A 340 25.25 -12.80 8.49
N VAL A 341 24.27 -13.15 7.68
CA VAL A 341 24.13 -14.48 7.10
C VAL A 341 25.25 -14.72 6.07
N PRO A 342 25.87 -15.91 6.06
CA PRO A 342 26.82 -16.27 5.01
C PRO A 342 26.18 -16.13 3.62
N PRO A 343 26.86 -15.54 2.64
CA PRO A 343 26.31 -15.33 1.29
C PRO A 343 25.86 -16.63 0.61
N SER A 344 26.46 -17.79 0.99
CA SER A 344 26.07 -19.12 0.50
C SER A 344 24.74 -19.64 1.06
N SER A 345 24.21 -19.02 2.13
CA SER A 345 22.99 -19.49 2.80
C SER A 345 21.73 -18.95 2.15
N VAL A 346 21.15 -19.71 1.22
CA VAL A 346 19.85 -19.39 0.60
C VAL A 346 18.74 -19.23 1.63
N VAL A 347 18.71 -20.11 2.65
CA VAL A 347 17.69 -20.05 3.72
C VAL A 347 17.82 -18.76 4.52
N GLY A 348 19.03 -18.35 4.86
CA GLY A 348 19.27 -17.13 5.61
C GLY A 348 18.86 -15.88 4.83
N LEU A 349 19.20 -15.81 3.54
CA LEU A 349 18.77 -14.72 2.67
C LEU A 349 17.25 -14.72 2.49
N ALA A 350 16.60 -15.89 2.36
CA ALA A 350 15.15 -15.99 2.28
C ALA A 350 14.47 -15.52 3.59
N VAL A 351 15.04 -15.83 4.76
CA VAL A 351 14.55 -15.33 6.05
C VAL A 351 14.72 -13.81 6.14
N GLY A 352 15.90 -13.29 5.78
CA GLY A 352 16.16 -11.83 5.76
C GLY A 352 15.17 -11.08 4.89
N LEU A 353 14.95 -11.55 3.65
CA LEU A 353 13.99 -10.95 2.72
C LEU A 353 12.55 -11.21 3.14
N GLY A 354 12.22 -12.32 3.75
CA GLY A 354 10.92 -12.58 4.34
C GLY A 354 10.58 -11.59 5.46
N LEU A 355 11.52 -11.33 6.38
CA LEU A 355 11.39 -10.30 7.41
C LEU A 355 11.26 -8.91 6.80
N LEU A 356 12.00 -8.61 5.71
CA LEU A 356 11.89 -7.35 4.99
C LEU A 356 10.48 -7.14 4.43
N GLY A 357 9.89 -8.17 3.82
CA GLY A 357 8.51 -8.15 3.33
C GLY A 357 7.49 -7.96 4.46
N LEU A 358 7.66 -8.68 5.59
CA LEU A 358 6.80 -8.54 6.75
C LEU A 358 6.89 -7.13 7.36
N GLY A 359 8.10 -6.58 7.50
CA GLY A 359 8.32 -5.21 7.98
C GLY A 359 7.62 -4.18 7.09
N TRP A 360 7.69 -4.37 5.77
CA TRP A 360 6.96 -3.55 4.81
C TRP A 360 5.44 -3.66 5.01
N SER A 361 4.90 -4.85 5.15
CA SER A 361 3.46 -5.07 5.41
C SER A 361 2.99 -4.33 6.66
N LEU A 362 3.71 -4.48 7.78
CA LEU A 362 3.41 -3.80 9.04
C LEU A 362 3.46 -2.28 8.90
N GLY A 363 4.50 -1.74 8.24
CA GLY A 363 4.69 -0.31 8.06
C GLY A 363 3.64 0.31 7.13
N LEU A 364 3.37 -0.32 5.99
CA LEU A 364 2.37 0.17 5.03
C LEU A 364 0.96 0.14 5.61
N VAL A 365 0.55 -0.95 6.26
CA VAL A 365 -0.79 -1.10 6.82
C VAL A 365 -1.01 -0.12 7.97
N SER A 366 -0.04 -0.01 8.89
CA SER A 366 -0.13 0.91 10.04
C SER A 366 -0.09 2.38 9.60
N GLY A 367 0.80 2.76 8.68
CA GLY A 367 0.86 4.11 8.11
C GLY A 367 -0.42 4.48 7.36
N THR A 368 -0.98 3.56 6.57
CA THR A 368 -2.24 3.75 5.87
C THR A 368 -3.42 3.95 6.83
N ALA A 369 -3.51 3.13 7.88
CA ALA A 369 -4.56 3.26 8.89
C ALA A 369 -4.47 4.59 9.65
N LEU A 370 -3.24 5.01 10.02
CA LEU A 370 -2.98 6.28 10.69
C LEU A 370 -3.39 7.46 9.81
N LEU A 371 -3.00 7.46 8.54
CA LEU A 371 -3.34 8.49 7.56
C LEU A 371 -4.86 8.59 7.35
N THR A 372 -5.54 7.45 7.17
CA THR A 372 -6.99 7.40 6.93
C THR A 372 -7.80 7.85 8.15
N THR A 373 -7.28 7.62 9.37
CA THR A 373 -7.97 7.99 10.62
C THR A 373 -7.87 9.48 10.90
N SER A 374 -6.77 10.12 10.54
CA SER A 374 -6.43 11.46 11.00
C SER A 374 -6.71 12.57 9.98
N VAL A 375 -6.89 12.22 8.70
CA VAL A 375 -7.11 13.22 7.65
C VAL A 375 -8.60 13.44 7.41
N PRO A 376 -9.09 14.68 7.44
CA PRO A 376 -10.47 15.02 7.13
C PRO A 376 -10.88 14.54 5.73
N LEU A 377 -12.16 14.17 5.57
CA LEU A 377 -12.69 13.58 4.33
C LEU A 377 -12.55 14.52 3.13
N GLU A 378 -12.61 15.85 3.36
CA GLU A 378 -12.55 16.92 2.36
C GLU A 378 -11.21 16.96 1.61
N VAL A 379 -10.13 16.49 2.23
CA VAL A 379 -8.77 16.51 1.67
C VAL A 379 -8.09 15.12 1.67
N ARG A 380 -8.79 14.10 2.17
CA ARG A 380 -8.22 12.76 2.45
C ARG A 380 -7.57 12.12 1.22
N ALA A 381 -8.29 11.97 0.13
CA ALA A 381 -7.78 11.28 -1.04
C ALA A 381 -6.61 12.04 -1.72
N ARG A 382 -6.67 13.38 -1.72
CA ARG A 382 -5.57 14.22 -2.21
C ARG A 382 -4.32 14.06 -1.35
N THR A 383 -4.46 14.06 -0.02
CA THR A 383 -3.33 13.88 0.92
C THR A 383 -2.73 12.49 0.77
N GLN A 384 -3.56 11.45 0.65
CA GLN A 384 -3.12 10.08 0.42
C GLN A 384 -2.32 9.96 -0.88
N GLY A 385 -2.78 10.56 -1.98
CA GLY A 385 -2.03 10.61 -3.24
C GLY A 385 -0.68 11.31 -3.12
N SER A 386 -0.58 12.38 -2.33
CA SER A 386 0.68 13.08 -2.09
C SER A 386 1.67 12.24 -1.25
N VAL A 387 1.16 11.50 -0.27
CA VAL A 387 1.99 10.56 0.50
C VAL A 387 2.45 9.39 -0.38
N ASP A 388 1.59 8.85 -1.22
CA ASP A 388 1.98 7.76 -2.14
C ASP A 388 2.98 8.22 -3.21
N LEU A 389 2.93 9.49 -3.65
CA LEU A 389 4.02 10.07 -4.44
C LEU A 389 5.35 10.00 -3.69
N ALA A 390 5.39 10.44 -2.42
CA ALA A 390 6.61 10.40 -1.63
C ALA A 390 7.11 8.96 -1.42
N VAL A 391 6.19 8.00 -1.22
CA VAL A 391 6.49 6.57 -1.13
C VAL A 391 7.11 6.04 -2.43
N ALA A 392 6.54 6.40 -3.59
CA ALA A 392 7.08 5.98 -4.88
C ALA A 392 8.47 6.57 -5.13
N LEU A 393 8.67 7.86 -4.82
CA LEU A 393 9.98 8.52 -4.92
C LEU A 393 11.02 7.90 -3.97
N ALA A 394 10.60 7.51 -2.75
CA ALA A 394 11.48 6.82 -1.81
C ALA A 394 11.90 5.44 -2.32
N GLY A 395 10.98 4.70 -2.96
CA GLY A 395 11.32 3.45 -3.64
C GLY A 395 12.33 3.66 -4.77
N ALA A 396 12.12 4.67 -5.63
CA ALA A 396 13.04 5.00 -6.70
C ALA A 396 14.43 5.38 -6.16
N ALA A 397 14.48 6.26 -5.16
CA ALA A 397 15.73 6.68 -4.53
C ALA A 397 16.45 5.51 -3.84
N GLY A 398 15.69 4.64 -3.14
CA GLY A 398 16.23 3.42 -2.53
C GLY A 398 16.82 2.47 -3.55
N GLY A 399 16.13 2.21 -4.65
CA GLY A 399 16.62 1.35 -5.74
C GLY A 399 17.88 1.91 -6.41
N LEU A 400 17.86 3.18 -6.80
CA LEU A 400 19.03 3.83 -7.42
C LEU A 400 20.20 3.96 -6.44
N GLY A 401 19.94 4.42 -5.21
CA GLY A 401 20.96 4.63 -4.20
C GLY A 401 21.62 3.33 -3.72
N SER A 402 20.88 2.21 -3.72
CA SER A 402 21.39 0.92 -3.26
C SER A 402 22.60 0.44 -4.07
N GLY A 403 22.59 0.66 -5.39
CA GLY A 403 23.73 0.32 -6.25
C GLY A 403 25.00 1.08 -5.88
N PHE A 404 24.91 2.39 -5.60
CA PHE A 404 26.04 3.20 -5.17
C PHE A 404 26.60 2.73 -3.84
N VAL A 405 25.73 2.41 -2.86
CA VAL A 405 26.15 1.91 -1.55
C VAL A 405 26.89 0.57 -1.69
N VAL A 406 26.36 -0.36 -2.47
CA VAL A 406 26.99 -1.67 -2.68
C VAL A 406 28.31 -1.54 -3.42
N ALA A 407 28.38 -0.69 -4.45
CA ALA A 407 29.61 -0.45 -5.22
C ALA A 407 30.72 0.21 -4.40
N SER A 408 30.36 1.13 -3.47
CA SER A 408 31.35 1.85 -2.64
C SER A 408 31.69 1.13 -1.33
N SER A 409 30.92 0.11 -0.94
CA SER A 409 31.06 -0.54 0.35
C SER A 409 30.72 -2.03 0.27
N SER A 410 29.47 -2.44 0.57
CA SER A 410 29.04 -3.85 0.48
C SER A 410 27.52 -3.99 0.60
N TYR A 411 27.01 -5.17 0.24
CA TYR A 411 25.62 -5.56 0.51
C TYR A 411 25.30 -5.54 2.02
N ALA A 412 26.23 -6.02 2.85
CA ALA A 412 26.07 -6.02 4.30
C ALA A 412 25.93 -4.59 4.86
N ALA A 413 26.72 -3.64 4.38
CA ALA A 413 26.60 -2.23 4.77
C ALA A 413 25.26 -1.62 4.34
N LEU A 414 24.77 -1.94 3.12
CA LEU A 414 23.44 -1.54 2.65
C LEU A 414 22.33 -2.11 3.57
N ALA A 415 22.40 -3.39 3.89
CA ALA A 415 21.38 -4.07 4.69
C ALA A 415 21.34 -3.54 6.13
N LEU A 416 22.49 -3.38 6.78
CA LEU A 416 22.61 -2.79 8.12
C LEU A 416 22.16 -1.32 8.12
N GLY A 417 22.68 -0.52 7.17
CA GLY A 417 22.31 0.89 7.03
C GLY A 417 20.81 1.09 6.82
N GLY A 418 20.19 0.25 5.99
CA GLY A 418 18.74 0.23 5.78
C GLY A 418 17.98 -0.12 7.05
N GLY A 419 18.39 -1.16 7.79
CA GLY A 419 17.80 -1.54 9.06
C GLY A 419 17.89 -0.44 10.12
N VAL A 420 19.04 0.22 10.24
CA VAL A 420 19.24 1.37 11.14
C VAL A 420 18.40 2.56 10.69
N LEU A 421 18.33 2.84 9.39
CA LEU A 421 17.50 3.92 8.83
C LEU A 421 16.03 3.75 9.20
N ALA A 422 15.51 2.52 9.24
CA ALA A 422 14.14 2.24 9.64
C ALA A 422 13.86 2.71 11.08
N LEU A 423 14.85 2.75 11.98
CA LEU A 423 14.69 3.24 13.35
C LEU A 423 14.42 4.73 13.44
N LEU A 424 14.64 5.52 12.36
CA LEU A 424 14.26 6.95 12.33
C LEU A 424 12.76 7.17 12.52
N VAL A 425 11.95 6.13 12.39
CA VAL A 425 10.52 6.18 12.79
C VAL A 425 10.37 6.50 14.27
N LEU A 426 11.29 6.04 15.16
CA LEU A 426 11.17 6.23 16.60
C LEU A 426 11.27 7.70 17.06
N PRO A 427 12.28 8.50 16.65
CA PRO A 427 12.32 9.93 17.00
C PRO A 427 11.14 10.70 16.41
N VAL A 428 10.63 10.32 15.24
CA VAL A 428 9.45 10.96 14.64
C VAL A 428 8.20 10.67 15.48
N ILE A 429 8.03 9.44 15.97
CA ILE A 429 6.95 9.09 16.91
C ILE A 429 7.07 9.91 18.20
N ALA A 430 8.27 9.99 18.79
CA ALA A 430 8.51 10.78 20.00
C ALA A 430 8.21 12.26 19.82
N PHE A 431 8.55 12.83 18.66
CA PHE A 431 8.23 14.21 18.31
C PHE A 431 6.73 14.43 18.11
N ALA A 432 6.06 13.54 17.41
CA ALA A 432 4.62 13.61 17.17
C ALA A 432 3.79 13.46 18.47
N GLY A 433 4.28 12.64 19.41
CA GLY A 433 3.62 12.39 20.71
C GLY A 433 3.79 13.52 21.75
N ARG A 434 4.69 14.48 21.52
CA ARG A 434 4.84 15.66 22.38
C ARG A 434 3.72 16.66 22.11
N ALA A 435 2.49 16.38 22.59
CA ALA A 435 1.45 17.40 22.70
C ALA A 435 1.92 18.47 23.71
N PRO A 436 1.67 19.77 23.48
CA PRO A 436 1.93 20.79 24.50
C PRO A 436 1.09 20.40 25.73
N ARG A 437 1.76 20.19 26.89
CA ARG A 437 1.08 20.09 28.17
C ARG A 437 0.21 21.34 28.31
N ARG A 438 -1.11 21.17 28.39
CA ARG A 438 -1.99 22.25 28.84
C ARG A 438 -1.47 22.70 30.20
N THR A 439 -0.85 23.85 30.25
CA THR A 439 -0.71 24.58 31.51
C THR A 439 -2.13 24.88 31.94
N SER A 440 -2.61 24.18 32.97
CA SER A 440 -3.82 24.56 33.70
C SER A 440 -3.64 26.00 34.13
N PRO A 441 -4.55 26.93 33.84
CA PRO A 441 -4.45 28.26 34.43
C PRO A 441 -4.45 28.09 35.95
N ALA A 442 -3.35 28.54 36.60
CA ALA A 442 -3.25 28.59 38.03
C ALA A 442 -4.46 29.37 38.53
N GLY A 443 -5.25 28.75 39.41
CA GLY A 443 -6.36 29.39 40.06
C GLY A 443 -5.83 30.64 40.77
N THR A 444 -6.36 31.80 40.37
CA THR A 444 -6.30 33.00 41.18
C THR A 444 -7.23 32.82 42.38
N VAL A 445 -6.62 32.77 43.53
CA VAL A 445 -7.26 32.87 44.86
C VAL A 445 -7.88 34.26 45.05
#